data_2ad0a3405156f0c220ef7136e91c3e33
#
_entry.id   2ad0a3405156f0c220ef7136e91c3e33
#
_cell.length_a   1.000
_cell.length_b   1.000
_cell.length_c   1.000
_cell.angle_alpha   90.00
_cell.angle_beta   90.00
_cell.angle_gamma   90.00
#
_symmetry.space_group_name_H-M   'P 1'
#
loop_
_entity.id
_entity.type
_entity.pdbx_description
1 polymer ?
#
loop_
_entity_poly.entity_id
_entity_poly.type
_entity_poly.pdbx_seq_one_letter_code
_entity_poly.pdbx_strand_id
1 'polypeptide(L)'
;MILTIVLAILAIVLMFICILLCPTLKTKSFTIDTFYLPMLLVAIILLITPAFNKSEYFKILFSNSTLNPFKILVLFICVSLISICLDETGFFSYIASIFINKYKSSQFKLFFVLYLLISILTIFTSNDIVILTFTPFILYFSKKGNINPIPYLVMEFVAANTYSMILSIGNPTNIYLATVFNIPFLTYFIHMILPAILTGFATLVVLYLLFKKELKNPIDVFDMSKPSIKNKALCIICGIHLGLTTILLAISNYINLEMWIICLIFATSLLLFLIIYSLKVKSFNFIKSSLRRVPYSLIPFILSMFTIIMALDSYNVFDKIYNFFSTITNKSTEPILYLWSSTIACNLLNNIPMTLAYGSILSNTENIKLIYATIIGSNIGAMLTPVGALAGIMWLRILKINEVKYNFIDFMKNGV
;
A
#
# COMPACT_ATOMS: atom_id res chain seq x y z
N MET A 1 -6.60 -20.43 24.15
CA MET A 1 -5.55 -19.40 24.18
C MET A 1 -4.22 -19.87 23.59
N ILE A 2 -3.48 -20.80 24.24
CA ILE A 2 -2.14 -21.21 23.72
C ILE A 2 -2.21 -21.72 22.30
N LEU A 3 -3.15 -22.60 21.96
CA LEU A 3 -3.34 -23.12 20.61
C LEU A 3 -3.58 -22.00 19.59
N THR A 4 -4.42 -21.01 19.91
CA THR A 4 -4.72 -19.87 19.04
C THR A 4 -3.47 -19.03 18.75
N ILE A 5 -2.66 -18.76 19.81
CA ILE A 5 -1.40 -18.03 19.67
C ILE A 5 -0.41 -18.83 18.82
N VAL A 6 -0.25 -20.13 19.06
CA VAL A 6 0.63 -21.00 18.26
C VAL A 6 0.21 -21.04 16.81
N LEU A 7 -1.09 -21.18 16.52
CA LEU A 7 -1.62 -21.16 15.16
C LEU A 7 -1.38 -19.81 14.48
N ALA A 8 -1.57 -18.70 15.19
CA ALA A 8 -1.30 -17.35 14.64
C ALA A 8 0.19 -17.17 14.30
N ILE A 9 1.09 -17.57 15.20
CA ILE A 9 2.54 -17.51 14.94
C ILE A 9 2.91 -18.42 13.76
N LEU A 10 2.37 -19.65 13.73
CA LEU A 10 2.61 -20.58 12.62
C LEU A 10 2.14 -20.01 11.28
N ALA A 11 0.97 -19.37 11.25
CA ALA A 11 0.46 -18.72 10.05
C ALA A 11 1.42 -17.63 9.53
N ILE A 12 1.95 -16.80 10.44
CA ILE A 12 2.90 -15.75 10.12
C ILE A 12 4.20 -16.34 9.57
N VAL A 13 4.78 -17.34 10.28
CA VAL A 13 6.03 -17.99 9.83
C VAL A 13 5.85 -18.63 8.45
N LEU A 14 4.74 -19.36 8.24
CA LEU A 14 4.44 -19.98 6.94
C LEU A 14 4.17 -18.91 5.85
N MET A 15 3.56 -17.79 6.18
CA MET A 15 3.41 -16.67 5.26
C MET A 15 4.78 -16.18 4.79
N PHE A 16 5.74 -15.97 5.69
CA PHE A 16 7.09 -15.57 5.33
C PHE A 16 7.79 -16.61 4.45
N ILE A 17 7.65 -17.90 4.79
CA ILE A 17 8.20 -18.99 3.97
C ILE A 17 7.60 -18.93 2.55
N CYS A 18 6.30 -18.76 2.42
CA CYS A 18 5.63 -18.60 1.13
C CYS A 18 6.16 -17.40 0.35
N ILE A 19 6.28 -16.24 1.00
CA ILE A 19 6.80 -15.02 0.38
C ILE A 19 8.22 -15.20 -0.16
N LEU A 20 9.10 -15.82 0.62
CA LEU A 20 10.52 -15.93 0.28
C LEU A 20 10.81 -17.05 -0.71
N LEU A 21 10.18 -18.23 -0.52
CA LEU A 21 10.53 -19.43 -1.27
C LEU A 21 9.58 -19.70 -2.44
N CYS A 22 8.29 -19.40 -2.28
CA CYS A 22 7.26 -19.76 -3.26
C CYS A 22 6.20 -18.66 -3.39
N PRO A 23 6.53 -17.45 -3.85
CA PRO A 23 5.63 -16.30 -3.82
C PRO A 23 4.38 -16.46 -4.69
N THR A 24 4.43 -17.31 -5.70
CA THR A 24 3.29 -17.58 -6.58
C THR A 24 3.24 -19.03 -7.03
N LEU A 25 2.02 -19.56 -7.10
CA LEU A 25 1.72 -20.81 -7.79
C LEU A 25 1.18 -20.50 -9.18
N LYS A 26 1.83 -21.05 -10.21
CA LYS A 26 1.40 -20.93 -11.60
C LYS A 26 0.52 -22.13 -11.95
N THR A 27 -0.70 -21.87 -12.35
CA THR A 27 -1.58 -22.84 -13.00
C THR A 27 -1.60 -22.56 -14.51
N LYS A 28 -2.19 -23.45 -15.31
CA LYS A 28 -2.30 -23.25 -16.77
C LYS A 28 -3.04 -21.96 -17.16
N SER A 29 -3.94 -21.46 -16.31
CA SER A 29 -4.84 -20.34 -16.63
C SER A 29 -4.63 -19.09 -15.79
N PHE A 30 -4.03 -19.21 -14.60
CA PHE A 30 -3.86 -18.09 -13.67
C PHE A 30 -2.67 -18.30 -12.71
N THR A 31 -2.23 -17.20 -12.11
CA THR A 31 -1.22 -17.20 -11.05
C THR A 31 -1.87 -16.84 -9.73
N ILE A 32 -1.62 -17.65 -8.68
CA ILE A 32 -2.11 -17.43 -7.33
C ILE A 32 -0.95 -16.93 -6.49
N ASP A 33 -1.15 -15.84 -5.78
CA ASP A 33 -0.22 -15.42 -4.73
C ASP A 33 -0.34 -16.39 -3.54
N THR A 34 0.78 -16.77 -2.95
CA THR A 34 0.79 -17.81 -1.90
C THR A 34 0.74 -17.24 -0.49
N PHE A 35 1.09 -15.97 -0.31
CA PHE A 35 1.26 -15.34 0.99
C PHE A 35 0.00 -15.41 1.87
N TYR A 36 -1.20 -15.39 1.29
CA TYR A 36 -2.44 -15.46 2.05
C TYR A 36 -2.91 -16.88 2.39
N LEU A 37 -2.37 -17.91 1.74
CA LEU A 37 -2.83 -19.30 1.93
C LEU A 37 -2.64 -19.82 3.35
N PRO A 38 -1.49 -19.62 4.03
CA PRO A 38 -1.34 -20.03 5.43
C PRO A 38 -2.32 -19.31 6.35
N MET A 39 -2.57 -18.01 6.12
CA MET A 39 -3.52 -17.24 6.89
C MET A 39 -4.95 -17.77 6.70
N LEU A 40 -5.32 -18.07 5.46
CA LEU A 40 -6.62 -18.64 5.13
C LEU A 40 -6.82 -20.01 5.78
N LEU A 41 -5.81 -20.87 5.73
CA LEU A 41 -5.86 -22.18 6.36
C LEU A 41 -6.09 -22.07 7.88
N VAL A 42 -5.32 -21.23 8.56
CA VAL A 42 -5.45 -21.02 10.01
C VAL A 42 -6.80 -20.38 10.35
N ALA A 43 -7.27 -19.41 9.57
CA ALA A 43 -8.59 -18.82 9.75
C ALA A 43 -9.71 -19.87 9.65
N ILE A 44 -9.63 -20.78 8.67
CA ILE A 44 -10.59 -21.89 8.53
C ILE A 44 -10.53 -22.82 9.75
N ILE A 45 -9.34 -23.19 10.23
CA ILE A 45 -9.17 -24.02 11.43
C ILE A 45 -9.81 -23.33 12.64
N LEU A 46 -9.58 -22.04 12.83
CA LEU A 46 -10.17 -21.27 13.93
C LEU A 46 -11.69 -21.18 13.84
N LEU A 47 -12.25 -21.07 12.63
CA LEU A 47 -13.71 -21.06 12.41
C LEU A 47 -14.37 -22.42 12.66
N ILE A 48 -13.66 -23.52 12.44
CA ILE A 48 -14.19 -24.88 12.70
C ILE A 48 -14.05 -25.24 14.20
N THR A 49 -13.00 -24.79 14.85
CA THR A 49 -12.74 -25.09 16.27
C THR A 49 -13.53 -24.16 17.21
N PRO A 50 -13.78 -24.54 18.48
CA PRO A 50 -14.39 -23.66 19.48
C PRO A 50 -13.37 -22.65 20.06
N ALA A 51 -12.56 -22.05 19.19
CA ALA A 51 -11.45 -21.20 19.60
C ALA A 51 -11.88 -19.79 20.07
N PHE A 52 -13.04 -19.32 19.66
CA PHE A 52 -13.59 -18.00 20.01
C PHE A 52 -15.10 -17.91 19.75
N ASN A 53 -15.71 -16.80 20.18
CA ASN A 53 -17.14 -16.56 20.01
C ASN A 53 -17.50 -16.23 18.56
N LYS A 54 -17.97 -17.24 17.82
CA LYS A 54 -18.35 -17.09 16.40
C LYS A 54 -19.56 -16.18 16.21
N SER A 55 -20.48 -16.15 17.16
CA SER A 55 -21.65 -15.27 17.06
C SER A 55 -21.25 -13.80 17.04
N GLU A 56 -20.31 -13.41 17.87
CA GLU A 56 -19.76 -12.05 17.90
C GLU A 56 -18.97 -11.74 16.61
N TYR A 57 -18.16 -12.68 16.15
CA TYR A 57 -17.43 -12.56 14.88
C TYR A 57 -18.40 -12.28 13.72
N PHE A 58 -19.42 -13.10 13.53
CA PHE A 58 -20.40 -12.89 12.47
C PHE A 58 -21.22 -11.61 12.66
N LYS A 59 -21.53 -11.24 13.92
CA LYS A 59 -22.19 -9.96 14.21
C LYS A 59 -21.35 -8.77 13.75
N ILE A 60 -20.05 -8.74 14.00
CA ILE A 60 -19.15 -7.69 13.55
C ILE A 60 -19.03 -7.70 12.02
N LEU A 61 -18.88 -8.88 11.44
CA LEU A 61 -18.71 -9.06 9.99
C LEU A 61 -19.90 -8.51 9.18
N PHE A 62 -21.13 -8.63 9.71
CA PHE A 62 -22.35 -8.18 9.05
C PHE A 62 -22.98 -6.92 9.68
N SER A 63 -22.36 -6.36 10.71
CA SER A 63 -22.83 -5.12 11.35
C SER A 63 -22.44 -3.89 10.54
N ASN A 64 -23.12 -2.77 10.83
CA ASN A 64 -22.72 -1.47 10.32
C ASN A 64 -21.61 -0.80 11.16
N SER A 65 -20.73 -1.61 11.78
CA SER A 65 -19.62 -1.09 12.58
C SER A 65 -18.43 -0.63 11.70
N THR A 66 -17.59 0.21 12.25
CA THR A 66 -16.33 0.64 11.62
C THR A 66 -15.29 -0.48 11.56
N LEU A 67 -15.44 -1.51 12.39
CA LEU A 67 -14.62 -2.72 12.41
C LEU A 67 -14.97 -3.70 11.27
N ASN A 68 -16.03 -3.44 10.50
CA ASN A 68 -16.46 -4.33 9.43
C ASN A 68 -15.40 -4.40 8.31
N PRO A 69 -14.73 -5.54 8.11
CA PRO A 69 -13.65 -5.67 7.14
C PRO A 69 -14.13 -5.53 5.69
N PHE A 70 -15.41 -5.78 5.40
CA PHE A 70 -15.95 -5.59 4.06
C PHE A 70 -15.98 -4.12 3.65
N LYS A 71 -16.31 -3.19 4.56
CA LYS A 71 -16.28 -1.75 4.27
C LYS A 71 -14.87 -1.31 3.86
N ILE A 72 -13.86 -1.81 4.58
CA ILE A 72 -12.45 -1.49 4.33
C ILE A 72 -12.00 -2.08 3.00
N LEU A 73 -12.36 -3.35 2.73
CA LEU A 73 -12.07 -4.01 1.46
C LEU A 73 -12.70 -3.30 0.27
N VAL A 74 -13.99 -2.94 0.38
CA VAL A 74 -14.70 -2.21 -0.69
C VAL A 74 -14.01 -0.89 -0.96
N LEU A 75 -13.70 -0.09 0.09
CA LEU A 75 -13.03 1.18 -0.06
C LEU A 75 -11.69 1.00 -0.79
N PHE A 76 -10.86 0.08 -0.33
CA PHE A 76 -9.53 -0.16 -0.91
C PHE A 76 -9.61 -0.66 -2.36
N ILE A 77 -10.45 -1.66 -2.65
CA ILE A 77 -10.60 -2.22 -3.99
C ILE A 77 -11.12 -1.15 -4.98
N CYS A 78 -12.09 -0.34 -4.56
CA CYS A 78 -12.69 0.69 -5.40
C CYS A 78 -11.68 1.81 -5.73
N VAL A 79 -10.95 2.32 -4.74
CA VAL A 79 -9.92 3.34 -4.99
C VAL A 79 -8.81 2.78 -5.87
N SER A 80 -8.35 1.55 -5.59
CA SER A 80 -7.35 0.88 -6.41
C SER A 80 -7.80 0.72 -7.85
N LEU A 81 -9.05 0.31 -8.08
CA LEU A 81 -9.62 0.15 -9.42
C LEU A 81 -9.63 1.48 -10.20
N ILE A 82 -10.08 2.58 -9.59
CA ILE A 82 -10.10 3.90 -10.22
C ILE A 82 -8.68 4.32 -10.63
N SER A 83 -7.72 4.15 -9.73
CA SER A 83 -6.31 4.48 -9.97
C SER A 83 -5.67 3.59 -11.05
N ILE A 84 -5.97 2.28 -11.04
CA ILE A 84 -5.50 1.33 -12.06
C ILE A 84 -6.07 1.69 -13.43
N CYS A 85 -7.35 2.07 -13.52
CA CYS A 85 -7.96 2.49 -14.78
C CYS A 85 -7.26 3.74 -15.34
N LEU A 86 -6.89 4.70 -14.50
CA LEU A 86 -6.13 5.87 -14.92
C LEU A 86 -4.74 5.47 -15.44
N ASP A 87 -4.03 4.60 -14.73
CA ASP A 87 -2.72 4.10 -15.14
C ASP A 87 -2.78 3.32 -16.47
N GLU A 88 -3.80 2.48 -16.65
CA GLU A 88 -3.98 1.69 -17.87
C GLU A 88 -4.16 2.56 -19.13
N THR A 89 -4.61 3.82 -18.97
CA THR A 89 -4.62 4.79 -20.07
C THR A 89 -3.22 5.20 -20.55
N GLY A 90 -2.16 4.88 -19.78
CA GLY A 90 -0.78 5.30 -20.02
C GLY A 90 -0.45 6.66 -19.43
N PHE A 91 -1.31 7.22 -18.58
CA PHE A 91 -1.15 8.58 -18.01
C PHE A 91 0.16 8.76 -17.25
N PHE A 92 0.47 7.85 -16.33
CA PHE A 92 1.67 7.96 -15.48
C PHE A 92 2.95 7.82 -16.32
N SER A 93 3.00 6.84 -17.23
CA SER A 93 4.12 6.65 -18.14
C SER A 93 4.31 7.85 -19.09
N TYR A 94 3.21 8.48 -19.55
CA TYR A 94 3.26 9.68 -20.39
C TYR A 94 3.88 10.86 -19.63
N ILE A 95 3.41 11.15 -18.41
CA ILE A 95 3.96 12.25 -17.60
C ILE A 95 5.45 11.97 -17.29
N ALA A 96 5.79 10.76 -16.85
CA ALA A 96 7.16 10.39 -16.56
C ALA A 96 8.10 10.60 -17.78
N SER A 97 7.66 10.22 -18.98
CA SER A 97 8.46 10.40 -20.19
C SER A 97 8.74 11.86 -20.55
N ILE A 98 7.79 12.76 -20.28
CA ILE A 98 7.99 14.20 -20.48
C ILE A 98 9.12 14.70 -19.59
N PHE A 99 9.09 14.33 -18.30
CA PHE A 99 10.13 14.76 -17.34
C PHE A 99 11.49 14.15 -17.67
N ILE A 100 11.55 12.86 -18.03
CA ILE A 100 12.81 12.23 -18.40
C ILE A 100 13.42 12.89 -19.63
N ASN A 101 12.65 13.08 -20.69
CA ASN A 101 13.15 13.74 -21.92
C ASN A 101 13.66 15.16 -21.65
N LYS A 102 13.05 15.87 -20.70
CA LYS A 102 13.47 17.22 -20.31
C LYS A 102 14.76 17.24 -19.49
N TYR A 103 14.98 16.26 -18.64
CA TYR A 103 16.07 16.25 -17.65
C TYR A 103 17.12 15.16 -17.87
N LYS A 104 17.07 14.42 -18.98
CA LYS A 104 17.99 13.31 -19.34
C LYS A 104 19.47 13.68 -19.43
N SER A 105 19.82 14.96 -19.40
CA SER A 105 21.21 15.44 -19.44
C SER A 105 21.93 15.32 -18.09
N SER A 106 21.24 15.05 -17.01
CA SER A 106 21.82 15.02 -15.66
C SER A 106 21.08 14.02 -14.77
N GLN A 107 21.80 12.99 -14.29
CA GLN A 107 21.25 12.03 -13.35
C GLN A 107 20.74 12.70 -12.08
N PHE A 108 21.47 13.70 -11.57
CA PHE A 108 21.08 14.47 -10.41
C PHE A 108 19.71 15.14 -10.60
N LYS A 109 19.53 15.91 -11.68
CA LYS A 109 18.26 16.60 -11.95
C LYS A 109 17.13 15.59 -12.15
N LEU A 110 17.40 14.52 -12.89
CA LEU A 110 16.43 13.46 -13.14
C LEU A 110 15.97 12.78 -11.86
N PHE A 111 16.88 12.48 -10.93
CA PHE A 111 16.59 11.87 -9.64
C PHE A 111 15.62 12.72 -8.82
N PHE A 112 15.91 14.01 -8.65
CA PHE A 112 15.04 14.91 -7.88
C PHE A 112 13.68 15.13 -8.54
N VAL A 113 13.64 15.25 -9.85
CA VAL A 113 12.38 15.45 -10.58
C VAL A 113 11.51 14.22 -10.53
N LEU A 114 12.08 13.02 -10.65
CA LEU A 114 11.34 11.76 -10.49
C LEU A 114 10.89 11.55 -9.05
N TYR A 115 11.71 11.90 -8.06
CA TYR A 115 11.31 11.89 -6.66
C TYR A 115 10.04 12.72 -6.43
N LEU A 116 10.02 13.96 -6.88
CA LEU A 116 8.87 14.85 -6.77
C LEU A 116 7.65 14.33 -7.55
N LEU A 117 7.86 13.85 -8.75
CA LEU A 117 6.78 13.29 -9.56
C LEU A 117 6.12 12.08 -8.89
N ILE A 118 6.93 11.12 -8.43
CA ILE A 118 6.46 9.92 -7.74
C ILE A 118 5.75 10.30 -6.45
N SER A 119 6.32 11.23 -5.68
CA SER A 119 5.70 11.73 -4.44
C SER A 119 4.31 12.30 -4.70
N ILE A 120 4.16 13.18 -5.69
CA ILE A 120 2.86 13.79 -6.03
C ILE A 120 1.85 12.72 -6.50
N LEU A 121 2.27 11.82 -7.35
CA LEU A 121 1.37 10.78 -7.88
C LEU A 121 0.91 9.84 -6.76
N THR A 122 1.80 9.49 -5.84
CA THR A 122 1.47 8.59 -4.72
C THR A 122 0.48 9.20 -3.75
N ILE A 123 0.47 10.52 -3.56
CA ILE A 123 -0.53 11.18 -2.70
C ILE A 123 -1.97 10.85 -3.13
N PHE A 124 -2.23 10.84 -4.43
CA PHE A 124 -3.59 10.66 -4.99
C PHE A 124 -3.89 9.22 -5.43
N THR A 125 -2.90 8.34 -5.37
CA THR A 125 -3.04 6.93 -5.75
C THR A 125 -2.57 6.03 -4.61
N SER A 126 -2.28 4.77 -4.88
CA SER A 126 -1.71 3.87 -3.87
C SER A 126 -0.21 3.66 -4.15
N ASN A 127 0.57 3.47 -3.08
CA ASN A 127 1.98 3.12 -3.18
C ASN A 127 2.22 1.90 -4.09
N ASP A 128 1.37 0.88 -3.99
CA ASP A 128 1.47 -0.35 -4.78
C ASP A 128 1.35 -0.06 -6.29
N ILE A 129 0.38 0.79 -6.68
CA ILE A 129 0.15 1.14 -8.09
C ILE A 129 1.34 1.90 -8.65
N VAL A 130 1.86 2.87 -7.90
CA VAL A 130 3.02 3.66 -8.32
C VAL A 130 4.24 2.76 -8.49
N ILE A 131 4.53 1.90 -7.54
CA ILE A 131 5.65 0.95 -7.59
C ILE A 131 5.51 0.01 -8.79
N LEU A 132 4.35 -0.57 -9.01
CA LEU A 132 4.13 -1.48 -10.15
C LEU A 132 4.26 -0.80 -11.51
N THR A 133 3.96 0.49 -11.57
CA THR A 133 4.01 1.27 -12.83
C THR A 133 5.39 1.82 -13.10
N PHE A 134 6.03 2.42 -12.10
CA PHE A 134 7.29 3.12 -12.29
C PHE A 134 8.50 2.18 -12.30
N THR A 135 8.48 1.08 -11.56
CA THR A 135 9.61 0.13 -11.56
C THR A 135 9.99 -0.36 -12.97
N PRO A 136 9.06 -0.91 -13.80
CA PRO A 136 9.39 -1.30 -15.18
C PRO A 136 9.86 -0.11 -16.04
N PHE A 137 9.30 1.06 -15.79
CA PHE A 137 9.63 2.28 -16.50
C PHE A 137 11.04 2.78 -16.14
N ILE A 138 11.43 2.75 -14.87
CA ILE A 138 12.78 3.05 -14.39
C ILE A 138 13.80 2.09 -15.03
N LEU A 139 13.51 0.80 -15.03
CA LEU A 139 14.35 -0.21 -15.65
C LEU A 139 14.54 0.05 -17.14
N TYR A 140 13.47 0.43 -17.85
CA TYR A 140 13.52 0.73 -19.27
C TYR A 140 14.43 1.95 -19.57
N PHE A 141 14.22 3.08 -18.88
CA PHE A 141 15.02 4.26 -19.16
C PHE A 141 16.48 4.10 -18.70
N SER A 142 16.73 3.41 -17.60
CA SER A 142 18.07 3.16 -17.11
C SER A 142 18.88 2.30 -18.08
N LYS A 143 18.23 1.28 -18.67
CA LYS A 143 18.86 0.46 -19.73
C LYS A 143 19.18 1.31 -20.97
N LYS A 144 18.29 2.23 -21.37
CA LYS A 144 18.49 3.11 -22.53
C LYS A 144 19.59 4.14 -22.28
N GLY A 145 19.67 4.70 -21.08
CA GLY A 145 20.67 5.68 -20.67
C GLY A 145 21.99 5.07 -20.20
N ASN A 146 22.12 3.74 -20.21
CA ASN A 146 23.28 2.99 -19.72
C ASN A 146 23.71 3.42 -18.30
N ILE A 147 22.71 3.56 -17.40
CA ILE A 147 22.91 3.98 -16.01
C ILE A 147 22.48 2.90 -15.03
N ASN A 148 23.04 2.96 -13.81
CA ASN A 148 22.61 2.08 -12.72
C ASN A 148 21.15 2.39 -12.34
N PRO A 149 20.20 1.42 -12.40
CA PRO A 149 18.81 1.64 -12.01
C PRO A 149 18.60 1.75 -10.51
N ILE A 150 19.51 1.22 -9.68
CA ILE A 150 19.31 1.06 -8.22
C ILE A 150 18.98 2.38 -7.52
N PRO A 151 19.69 3.50 -7.75
CA PRO A 151 19.36 4.77 -7.11
C PRO A 151 17.91 5.21 -7.35
N TYR A 152 17.41 5.03 -8.57
CA TYR A 152 16.06 5.43 -8.97
C TYR A 152 15.00 4.47 -8.45
N LEU A 153 15.29 3.18 -8.40
CA LEU A 153 14.41 2.14 -7.88
C LEU A 153 14.21 2.27 -6.37
N VAL A 154 15.31 2.50 -5.63
CA VAL A 154 15.23 2.71 -4.18
C VAL A 154 14.50 4.02 -3.88
N MET A 155 14.83 5.07 -4.61
CA MET A 155 14.17 6.38 -4.50
C MET A 155 12.65 6.28 -4.74
N GLU A 156 12.24 5.55 -5.78
CA GLU A 156 10.85 5.29 -6.09
C GLU A 156 10.13 4.61 -4.92
N PHE A 157 10.72 3.53 -4.42
CA PHE A 157 10.14 2.73 -3.35
C PHE A 157 9.98 3.54 -2.06
N VAL A 158 11.00 4.32 -1.69
CA VAL A 158 10.98 5.19 -0.52
C VAL A 158 9.96 6.31 -0.70
N ALA A 159 9.96 7.01 -1.83
CA ALA A 159 9.01 8.09 -2.09
C ALA A 159 7.56 7.59 -2.05
N ALA A 160 7.27 6.45 -2.68
CA ALA A 160 5.94 5.87 -2.72
C ALA A 160 5.43 5.50 -1.31
N ASN A 161 6.24 4.86 -0.47
CA ASN A 161 5.82 4.52 0.89
C ASN A 161 5.73 5.75 1.81
N THR A 162 6.61 6.74 1.64
CA THR A 162 6.59 7.95 2.46
C THR A 162 5.38 8.83 2.15
N TYR A 163 5.14 9.15 0.88
CA TYR A 163 4.08 10.11 0.53
C TYR A 163 2.69 9.48 0.45
N SER A 164 2.57 8.16 0.43
CA SER A 164 1.28 7.48 0.58
C SER A 164 0.64 7.71 1.95
N MET A 165 1.40 8.13 2.96
CA MET A 165 0.83 8.44 4.28
C MET A 165 0.09 9.78 4.35
N ILE A 166 0.18 10.66 3.34
CA ILE A 166 -0.47 11.98 3.34
C ILE A 166 -1.99 11.86 3.34
N LEU A 167 -2.55 10.98 2.51
CA LEU A 167 -3.98 10.71 2.46
C LEU A 167 -4.28 9.30 2.98
N SER A 168 -5.42 9.15 3.64
CA SER A 168 -5.84 7.86 4.16
C SER A 168 -5.98 6.79 3.07
N ILE A 169 -6.29 7.18 1.84
CA ILE A 169 -6.46 6.26 0.70
C ILE A 169 -5.14 5.79 0.07
N GLY A 170 -4.00 6.35 0.45
CA GLY A 170 -2.70 6.06 -0.16
C GLY A 170 -2.13 4.67 0.16
N ASN A 171 -2.62 4.02 1.23
CA ASN A 171 -2.17 2.70 1.67
C ASN A 171 -3.32 1.95 2.37
N PRO A 172 -3.49 0.63 2.18
CA PRO A 172 -4.49 -0.16 2.91
C PRO A 172 -4.43 -0.01 4.43
N THR A 173 -3.23 0.11 4.98
CA THR A 173 -3.00 0.30 6.43
C THR A 173 -3.57 1.61 6.94
N ASN A 174 -3.40 2.68 6.17
CA ASN A 174 -3.94 4.00 6.49
C ASN A 174 -5.47 3.98 6.44
N ILE A 175 -6.03 3.36 5.40
CA ILE A 175 -7.48 3.17 5.23
C ILE A 175 -8.05 2.48 6.46
N TYR A 176 -7.44 1.37 6.87
CA TYR A 176 -7.92 0.58 8.00
C TYR A 176 -7.95 1.42 9.28
N LEU A 177 -6.82 1.98 9.70
CA LEU A 177 -6.76 2.75 10.95
C LEU A 177 -7.66 3.99 10.91
N ALA A 178 -7.68 4.72 9.79
CA ALA A 178 -8.57 5.88 9.67
C ALA A 178 -10.05 5.50 9.78
N THR A 179 -10.44 4.35 9.21
CA THR A 179 -11.84 3.86 9.26
C THR A 179 -12.21 3.36 10.66
N VAL A 180 -11.37 2.51 11.26
CA VAL A 180 -11.62 1.91 12.59
C VAL A 180 -11.77 3.00 13.65
N PHE A 181 -10.93 4.02 13.62
CA PHE A 181 -10.96 5.12 14.58
C PHE A 181 -11.79 6.32 14.13
N ASN A 182 -12.63 6.17 13.09
CA ASN A 182 -13.50 7.23 12.57
C ASN A 182 -12.76 8.55 12.32
N ILE A 183 -11.51 8.50 11.84
CA ILE A 183 -10.74 9.70 11.54
C ILE A 183 -11.25 10.31 10.23
N PRO A 184 -11.79 11.54 10.24
CA PRO A 184 -12.23 12.20 9.03
C PRO A 184 -11.11 12.37 8.03
N PHE A 185 -11.39 12.21 6.73
CA PHE A 185 -10.40 12.30 5.67
C PHE A 185 -9.58 13.60 5.71
N LEU A 186 -10.26 14.74 5.91
CA LEU A 186 -9.59 16.04 6.00
C LEU A 186 -8.77 16.17 7.28
N THR A 187 -9.28 15.68 8.41
CA THR A 187 -8.55 15.67 9.69
C THR A 187 -7.30 14.80 9.57
N TYR A 188 -7.40 13.64 8.94
CA TYR A 188 -6.26 12.79 8.63
C TYR A 188 -5.20 13.55 7.82
N PHE A 189 -5.62 14.17 6.72
CA PHE A 189 -4.72 14.95 5.85
C PHE A 189 -3.97 16.04 6.62
N ILE A 190 -4.69 16.85 7.41
CA ILE A 190 -4.10 17.96 8.17
C ILE A 190 -3.02 17.47 9.16
N HIS A 191 -3.24 16.31 9.81
CA HIS A 191 -2.28 15.76 10.77
C HIS A 191 -1.12 15.02 10.11
N MET A 192 -1.33 14.43 8.94
CA MET A 192 -0.33 13.58 8.29
C MET A 192 0.54 14.31 7.26
N ILE A 193 0.13 15.49 6.76
CA ILE A 193 0.90 16.23 5.76
C ILE A 193 2.28 16.64 6.29
N LEU A 194 2.35 17.19 7.51
CA LEU A 194 3.61 17.65 8.10
C LEU A 194 4.58 16.48 8.39
N PRO A 195 4.18 15.39 9.08
CA PRO A 195 5.01 14.20 9.24
C PRO A 195 5.52 13.64 7.92
N ALA A 196 4.67 13.55 6.90
CA ALA A 196 5.06 13.02 5.60
C ALA A 196 6.09 13.91 4.88
N ILE A 197 5.93 15.24 4.91
CA ILE A 197 6.88 16.17 4.32
C ILE A 197 8.23 16.11 5.05
N LEU A 198 8.23 16.09 6.38
CA LEU A 198 9.46 16.01 7.18
C LEU A 198 10.18 14.67 6.93
N THR A 199 9.47 13.56 6.95
CA THR A 199 10.03 12.24 6.63
C THR A 199 10.52 12.20 5.18
N GLY A 200 9.75 12.74 4.24
CA GLY A 200 10.12 12.81 2.84
C GLY A 200 11.38 13.64 2.60
N PHE A 201 11.52 14.78 3.28
CA PHE A 201 12.74 15.56 3.20
C PHE A 201 13.94 14.82 3.80
N ALA A 202 13.77 14.21 4.97
CA ALA A 202 14.84 13.44 5.61
C ALA A 202 15.30 12.27 4.74
N THR A 203 14.35 11.49 4.21
CA THR A 203 14.66 10.36 3.32
C THR A 203 15.30 10.82 2.01
N LEU A 204 14.86 11.93 1.43
CA LEU A 204 15.49 12.51 0.23
C LEU A 204 16.96 12.87 0.46
N VAL A 205 17.24 13.50 1.62
CA VAL A 205 18.64 13.84 2.00
C VAL A 205 19.50 12.59 2.14
N VAL A 206 18.97 11.56 2.85
CA VAL A 206 19.70 10.29 3.03
C VAL A 206 19.94 9.60 1.69
N LEU A 207 18.92 9.49 0.84
CA LEU A 207 19.03 8.91 -0.50
C LEU A 207 20.05 9.65 -1.37
N TYR A 208 20.05 10.98 -1.32
CA TYR A 208 21.05 11.78 -2.03
C TYR A 208 22.47 11.48 -1.52
N LEU A 209 22.66 11.46 -0.20
CA LEU A 209 23.98 11.16 0.38
C LEU A 209 24.45 9.75 0.02
N LEU A 210 23.53 8.79 0.00
CA LEU A 210 23.80 7.40 -0.34
C LEU A 210 24.25 7.25 -1.80
N PHE A 211 23.54 7.90 -2.72
CA PHE A 211 23.72 7.72 -4.16
C PHE A 211 24.45 8.87 -4.88
N LYS A 212 24.96 9.87 -4.15
CA LYS A 212 25.59 11.07 -4.75
C LYS A 212 26.75 10.77 -5.70
N LYS A 213 27.46 9.64 -5.54
CA LYS A 213 28.55 9.24 -6.43
C LYS A 213 28.00 8.76 -7.77
N GLU A 214 26.99 7.89 -7.75
CA GLU A 214 26.33 7.36 -8.94
C GLU A 214 25.61 8.46 -9.73
N LEU A 215 24.96 9.40 -9.04
CA LEU A 215 24.23 10.51 -9.65
C LEU A 215 25.10 11.54 -10.37
N LYS A 216 26.43 11.49 -10.20
CA LYS A 216 27.40 12.32 -10.94
C LYS A 216 27.82 11.71 -12.26
N ASN A 217 27.59 10.41 -12.47
CA ASN A 217 27.96 9.74 -13.70
C ASN A 217 27.18 10.30 -14.89
N PRO A 218 27.77 10.34 -16.11
CA PRO A 218 27.07 10.77 -17.29
C PRO A 218 25.90 9.84 -17.64
N ILE A 219 24.96 10.34 -18.40
CA ILE A 219 23.88 9.56 -19.02
C ILE A 219 24.16 9.53 -20.51
N ASP A 220 24.07 8.37 -21.13
CA ASP A 220 24.09 8.27 -22.57
C ASP A 220 22.88 8.99 -23.16
N VAL A 221 23.11 9.77 -24.23
CA VAL A 221 22.03 10.51 -24.87
C VAL A 221 21.06 9.53 -25.54
N PHE A 222 19.81 9.51 -25.08
CA PHE A 222 18.75 8.71 -25.68
C PHE A 222 17.45 9.51 -25.76
N ASP A 223 16.62 9.17 -26.71
CA ASP A 223 15.26 9.68 -26.78
C ASP A 223 14.30 8.60 -26.30
N MET A 224 13.56 8.94 -25.25
CA MET A 224 12.38 8.15 -24.92
C MET A 224 11.34 8.37 -26.01
N SER A 225 10.97 7.30 -26.70
CA SER A 225 9.74 7.34 -27.51
C SER A 225 8.62 7.81 -26.58
N LYS A 226 8.02 8.97 -26.91
CA LYS A 226 6.94 9.52 -26.07
C LYS A 226 5.83 8.48 -26.00
N PRO A 227 5.61 7.80 -24.84
CA PRO A 227 4.43 7.00 -24.70
C PRO A 227 3.25 7.93 -24.91
N SER A 228 2.37 7.61 -25.84
CA SER A 228 1.15 8.37 -26.03
C SER A 228 0.10 7.89 -25.03
N ILE A 229 -0.71 8.80 -24.53
CA ILE A 229 -1.94 8.42 -23.86
C ILE A 229 -2.75 7.58 -24.85
N LYS A 230 -2.97 6.30 -24.53
CA LYS A 230 -3.65 5.33 -25.41
C LYS A 230 -5.03 5.82 -25.84
N ASN A 231 -5.74 6.47 -24.93
CA ASN A 231 -7.04 7.07 -25.18
C ASN A 231 -7.25 8.30 -24.29
N LYS A 232 -7.24 9.49 -24.89
CA LYS A 232 -7.39 10.76 -24.18
C LYS A 232 -8.74 10.88 -23.46
N ALA A 233 -9.83 10.40 -24.07
CA ALA A 233 -11.17 10.47 -23.48
C ALA A 233 -11.25 9.60 -22.21
N LEU A 234 -10.76 8.36 -22.27
CA LEU A 234 -10.69 7.47 -21.10
C LEU A 234 -9.79 8.06 -20.01
N CYS A 235 -8.66 8.66 -20.39
CA CYS A 235 -7.74 9.29 -19.44
C CYS A 235 -8.43 10.44 -18.68
N ILE A 236 -9.14 11.32 -19.38
CA ILE A 236 -9.89 12.42 -18.77
C ILE A 236 -10.97 11.87 -17.84
N ILE A 237 -11.74 10.89 -18.27
CA ILE A 237 -12.82 10.30 -17.46
C ILE A 237 -12.28 9.64 -16.20
N CYS A 238 -11.23 8.80 -16.30
CA CYS A 238 -10.60 8.20 -15.14
C CYS A 238 -10.02 9.26 -14.19
N GLY A 239 -9.41 10.31 -14.74
CA GLY A 239 -8.89 11.44 -13.96
C GLY A 239 -9.98 12.22 -13.23
N ILE A 240 -11.12 12.48 -13.89
CA ILE A 240 -12.29 13.10 -13.27
C ILE A 240 -12.84 12.24 -12.13
N HIS A 241 -12.99 10.92 -12.34
CA HIS A 241 -13.46 10.01 -11.29
C HIS A 241 -12.52 10.01 -10.08
N LEU A 242 -11.20 9.94 -10.29
CA LEU A 242 -10.22 10.00 -9.21
C LEU A 242 -10.28 11.34 -8.47
N GLY A 243 -10.32 12.45 -9.19
CA GLY A 243 -10.40 13.79 -8.60
C GLY A 243 -11.68 14.01 -7.81
N LEU A 244 -12.84 13.67 -8.39
CA LEU A 244 -14.12 13.79 -7.70
C LEU A 244 -14.22 12.85 -6.49
N THR A 245 -13.69 11.62 -6.59
CA THR A 245 -13.62 10.72 -5.43
C THR A 245 -12.83 11.36 -4.30
N THR A 246 -11.65 11.92 -4.59
CA THR A 246 -10.81 12.57 -3.57
C THR A 246 -11.50 13.78 -2.95
N ILE A 247 -12.15 14.63 -3.77
CA ILE A 247 -12.88 15.80 -3.28
C ILE A 247 -14.05 15.39 -2.38
N LEU A 248 -14.84 14.39 -2.80
CA LEU A 248 -15.99 13.93 -1.99
C LEU A 248 -15.55 13.22 -0.72
N LEU A 249 -14.42 12.52 -0.72
CA LEU A 249 -13.83 11.98 0.51
C LEU A 249 -13.42 13.11 1.46
N ALA A 250 -12.89 14.23 0.96
CA ALA A 250 -12.54 15.38 1.81
C ALA A 250 -13.74 16.00 2.51
N ILE A 251 -14.92 15.95 1.89
CA ILE A 251 -16.17 16.50 2.46
C ILE A 251 -17.10 15.41 3.01
N SER A 252 -16.69 14.15 3.06
CA SER A 252 -17.51 13.00 3.43
C SER A 252 -18.26 13.19 4.76
N ASN A 253 -17.58 13.75 5.76
CA ASN A 253 -18.18 14.03 7.07
C ASN A 253 -19.25 15.12 7.03
N TYR A 254 -19.10 16.13 6.18
CA TYR A 254 -20.09 17.23 6.04
C TYR A 254 -21.36 16.75 5.36
N ILE A 255 -21.24 15.77 4.46
CA ILE A 255 -22.38 15.16 3.75
C ILE A 255 -22.91 13.91 4.44
N ASN A 256 -22.36 13.51 5.59
CA ASN A 256 -22.70 12.31 6.36
C ASN A 256 -22.68 11.02 5.51
N LEU A 257 -21.74 10.91 4.59
CA LEU A 257 -21.53 9.71 3.77
C LEU A 257 -20.26 8.99 4.18
N GLU A 258 -20.38 7.69 4.45
CA GLU A 258 -19.21 6.87 4.75
C GLU A 258 -18.27 6.78 3.54
N MET A 259 -16.94 6.84 3.77
CA MET A 259 -15.93 6.86 2.72
C MET A 259 -16.04 5.69 1.73
N TRP A 260 -16.38 4.48 2.21
CA TRP A 260 -16.50 3.30 1.35
C TRP A 260 -17.67 3.41 0.36
N ILE A 261 -18.77 4.08 0.73
CA ILE A 261 -19.92 4.31 -0.14
C ILE A 261 -19.55 5.24 -1.29
N ILE A 262 -18.82 6.32 -0.99
CA ILE A 262 -18.33 7.26 -2.00
C ILE A 262 -17.47 6.52 -3.01
N CYS A 263 -16.49 5.74 -2.54
CA CYS A 263 -15.60 4.97 -3.42
C CYS A 263 -16.37 3.94 -4.26
N LEU A 264 -17.36 3.25 -3.67
CA LEU A 264 -18.19 2.29 -4.37
C LEU A 264 -19.02 2.95 -5.49
N ILE A 265 -19.65 4.10 -5.22
CA ILE A 265 -20.43 4.84 -6.21
C ILE A 265 -19.55 5.24 -7.40
N PHE A 266 -18.36 5.81 -7.14
CA PHE A 266 -17.48 6.26 -8.22
C PHE A 266 -16.84 5.11 -8.99
N ALA A 267 -16.44 4.05 -8.33
CA ALA A 267 -15.92 2.86 -9.00
C ALA A 267 -17.00 2.19 -9.87
N THR A 268 -18.23 2.08 -9.37
CA THR A 268 -19.35 1.52 -10.12
C THR A 268 -19.71 2.41 -11.31
N SER A 269 -19.79 3.73 -11.11
CA SER A 269 -20.01 4.71 -12.20
C SER A 269 -18.95 4.59 -13.28
N LEU A 270 -17.67 4.52 -12.90
CA LEU A 270 -16.57 4.34 -13.84
C LEU A 270 -16.70 3.03 -14.61
N LEU A 271 -16.98 1.90 -13.91
CA LEU A 271 -17.16 0.62 -14.56
C LEU A 271 -18.32 0.63 -15.56
N LEU A 272 -19.46 1.20 -15.20
CA LEU A 272 -20.61 1.34 -16.10
C LEU A 272 -20.24 2.13 -17.36
N PHE A 273 -19.54 3.25 -17.18
CA PHE A 273 -19.04 4.05 -18.29
C PHE A 273 -18.09 3.24 -19.20
N LEU A 274 -17.14 2.50 -18.60
CA LEU A 274 -16.20 1.67 -19.35
C LEU A 274 -16.88 0.52 -20.07
N ILE A 275 -17.93 -0.07 -19.52
CA ILE A 275 -18.75 -1.10 -20.19
C ILE A 275 -19.45 -0.49 -21.41
N ILE A 276 -20.14 0.64 -21.25
CA ILE A 276 -20.82 1.33 -22.35
C ILE A 276 -19.82 1.70 -23.47
N TYR A 277 -18.67 2.24 -23.08
CA TYR A 277 -17.58 2.55 -24.02
C TYR A 277 -17.10 1.29 -24.76
N SER A 278 -16.86 0.20 -24.04
CA SER A 278 -16.38 -1.07 -24.61
C SER A 278 -17.39 -1.70 -25.59
N LEU A 279 -18.68 -1.58 -25.31
CA LEU A 279 -19.75 -2.01 -26.23
C LEU A 279 -19.73 -1.19 -27.52
N LYS A 280 -19.52 0.14 -27.45
CA LYS A 280 -19.41 1.00 -28.62
C LYS A 280 -18.18 0.68 -29.48
N VAL A 281 -17.03 0.45 -28.84
CA VAL A 281 -15.76 0.15 -29.52
C VAL A 281 -15.64 -1.34 -29.88
N LYS A 282 -16.57 -2.19 -29.43
CA LYS A 282 -16.57 -3.65 -29.59
C LYS A 282 -15.27 -4.30 -29.06
N SER A 283 -14.70 -3.73 -27.96
CA SER A 283 -13.48 -4.22 -27.36
C SER A 283 -13.50 -4.09 -25.83
N PHE A 284 -13.38 -5.20 -25.12
CA PHE A 284 -13.30 -5.25 -23.67
C PHE A 284 -11.87 -5.33 -23.13
N ASN A 285 -10.85 -5.13 -23.98
CA ASN A 285 -9.45 -5.31 -23.59
C ASN A 285 -9.04 -4.37 -22.44
N PHE A 286 -9.49 -3.11 -22.46
CA PHE A 286 -9.18 -2.14 -21.41
C PHE A 286 -9.75 -2.56 -20.04
N ILE A 287 -11.02 -2.96 -19.99
CA ILE A 287 -11.64 -3.43 -18.74
C ILE A 287 -10.93 -4.68 -18.24
N LYS A 288 -10.68 -5.64 -19.14
CA LYS A 288 -10.04 -6.91 -18.81
C LYS A 288 -8.63 -6.71 -18.26
N SER A 289 -7.83 -5.82 -18.85
CA SER A 289 -6.49 -5.49 -18.35
C SER A 289 -6.56 -4.77 -16.99
N SER A 290 -7.46 -3.80 -16.83
CA SER A 290 -7.64 -3.10 -15.54
C SER A 290 -8.07 -4.04 -14.43
N LEU A 291 -9.09 -4.86 -14.65
CA LEU A 291 -9.59 -5.80 -13.64
C LEU A 291 -8.56 -6.87 -13.26
N ARG A 292 -7.71 -7.31 -14.17
CA ARG A 292 -6.63 -8.28 -13.86
C ARG A 292 -5.56 -7.73 -12.92
N ARG A 293 -5.42 -6.42 -12.84
CA ARG A 293 -4.43 -5.73 -11.99
C ARG A 293 -4.97 -5.44 -10.59
N VAL A 294 -6.27 -5.58 -10.37
CA VAL A 294 -6.87 -5.38 -9.04
C VAL A 294 -6.32 -6.45 -8.08
N PRO A 295 -5.88 -6.06 -6.88
CA PRO A 295 -5.22 -6.97 -5.93
C PRO A 295 -6.23 -7.83 -5.17
N TYR A 296 -6.90 -8.75 -5.87
CA TYR A 296 -7.92 -9.65 -5.28
C TYR A 296 -7.39 -10.58 -4.18
N SER A 297 -6.09 -10.87 -4.18
CA SER A 297 -5.44 -11.67 -3.13
C SER A 297 -5.53 -11.04 -1.75
N LEU A 298 -5.76 -9.72 -1.68
CA LEU A 298 -5.98 -9.02 -0.42
C LEU A 298 -7.34 -9.34 0.22
N ILE A 299 -8.33 -9.77 -0.55
CA ILE A 299 -9.65 -10.13 0.01
C ILE A 299 -9.52 -11.31 0.98
N PRO A 300 -9.07 -12.52 0.55
CA PRO A 300 -8.89 -13.63 1.47
C PRO A 300 -7.85 -13.32 2.55
N PHE A 301 -6.83 -12.53 2.25
CA PHE A 301 -5.80 -12.15 3.22
C PHE A 301 -6.36 -11.34 4.38
N ILE A 302 -7.05 -10.23 4.11
CA ILE A 302 -7.61 -9.35 5.14
C ILE A 302 -8.70 -10.08 5.94
N LEU A 303 -9.58 -10.85 5.30
CA LEU A 303 -10.61 -11.61 6.00
C LEU A 303 -10.01 -12.68 6.92
N SER A 304 -8.98 -13.37 6.46
CA SER A 304 -8.27 -14.37 7.28
C SER A 304 -7.56 -13.73 8.47
N MET A 305 -6.87 -12.62 8.25
CA MET A 305 -6.21 -11.88 9.32
C MET A 305 -7.20 -11.35 10.33
N PHE A 306 -8.33 -10.81 9.87
CA PHE A 306 -9.40 -10.36 10.76
C PHE A 306 -9.91 -11.50 11.65
N THR A 307 -10.11 -12.69 11.09
CA THR A 307 -10.50 -13.90 11.86
C THR A 307 -9.46 -14.24 12.93
N ILE A 308 -8.17 -14.23 12.58
CA ILE A 308 -7.08 -14.55 13.52
C ILE A 308 -7.02 -13.50 14.63
N ILE A 309 -7.13 -12.21 14.29
CA ILE A 309 -7.12 -11.11 15.25
C ILE A 309 -8.31 -11.23 16.22
N MET A 310 -9.52 -11.45 15.73
CA MET A 310 -10.71 -11.63 16.56
C MET A 310 -10.57 -12.85 17.50
N ALA A 311 -9.95 -13.93 17.03
CA ALA A 311 -9.67 -15.08 17.86
C ALA A 311 -8.63 -14.80 18.96
N LEU A 312 -7.62 -13.98 18.71
CA LEU A 312 -6.65 -13.54 19.72
C LEU A 312 -7.28 -12.55 20.71
N ASP A 313 -8.12 -11.64 20.20
CA ASP A 313 -8.82 -10.62 20.98
C ASP A 313 -9.75 -11.23 22.02
N SER A 314 -10.45 -12.32 21.67
CA SER A 314 -11.31 -13.07 22.61
C SER A 314 -10.60 -13.61 23.85
N TYR A 315 -9.26 -13.61 23.87
CA TYR A 315 -8.41 -13.95 25.01
C TYR A 315 -7.74 -12.73 25.65
N ASN A 316 -8.18 -11.52 25.33
CA ASN A 316 -7.63 -10.25 25.82
C ASN A 316 -6.11 -10.12 25.58
N VAL A 317 -5.61 -10.64 24.45
CA VAL A 317 -4.18 -10.60 24.13
C VAL A 317 -3.76 -9.15 23.87
N PHE A 318 -4.57 -8.40 23.14
CA PHE A 318 -4.25 -7.02 22.78
C PHE A 318 -4.37 -6.05 23.96
N ASP A 319 -5.32 -6.26 24.87
CA ASP A 319 -5.41 -5.49 26.13
C ASP A 319 -4.18 -5.69 27.00
N LYS A 320 -3.64 -6.92 27.04
CA LYS A 320 -2.39 -7.20 27.79
C LYS A 320 -1.20 -6.48 27.18
N ILE A 321 -1.11 -6.39 25.83
CA ILE A 321 -0.06 -5.67 25.14
C ILE A 321 -0.21 -4.16 25.40
N TYR A 322 -1.44 -3.62 25.29
CA TYR A 322 -1.73 -2.22 25.60
C TYR A 322 -1.30 -1.86 27.03
N ASN A 323 -1.73 -2.64 28.01
CA ASN A 323 -1.39 -2.44 29.42
C ASN A 323 0.12 -2.51 29.63
N PHE A 324 0.81 -3.48 29.02
CA PHE A 324 2.27 -3.58 29.07
C PHE A 324 2.94 -2.30 28.52
N PHE A 325 2.51 -1.81 27.37
CA PHE A 325 3.04 -0.58 26.79
C PHE A 325 2.82 0.62 27.72
N SER A 326 1.65 0.73 28.34
CA SER A 326 1.32 1.80 29.29
C SER A 326 2.15 1.71 30.59
N THR A 327 2.63 0.52 31.00
CA THR A 327 3.48 0.38 32.18
C THR A 327 4.92 0.82 31.95
N ILE A 328 5.43 0.68 30.71
CA ILE A 328 6.84 0.99 30.38
C ILE A 328 7.03 2.41 29.82
N THR A 329 5.95 3.15 29.60
CA THR A 329 5.99 4.51 29.06
C THR A 329 5.16 5.47 29.91
N ASN A 330 5.33 6.75 29.63
CA ASN A 330 4.48 7.85 30.13
C ASN A 330 3.79 8.54 28.95
N LYS A 331 2.79 9.40 29.24
CA LYS A 331 2.00 10.12 28.21
C LYS A 331 2.83 10.82 27.13
N SER A 332 4.06 11.22 27.43
CA SER A 332 4.95 11.93 26.48
C SER A 332 5.75 10.98 25.60
N THR A 333 6.14 9.81 26.12
CA THR A 333 6.97 8.83 25.40
C THR A 333 6.16 7.73 24.71
N GLU A 334 4.92 7.55 25.11
CA GLU A 334 4.02 6.53 24.56
C GLU A 334 3.89 6.60 23.02
N PRO A 335 3.68 7.76 22.37
CA PRO A 335 3.64 7.83 20.91
C PRO A 335 4.95 7.37 20.24
N ILE A 336 6.10 7.59 20.89
CA ILE A 336 7.40 7.16 20.39
C ILE A 336 7.50 5.62 20.44
N LEU A 337 6.99 5.00 21.52
CA LEU A 337 6.92 3.54 21.60
C LEU A 337 6.03 2.96 20.49
N TYR A 338 4.84 3.53 20.25
CA TYR A 338 3.93 3.08 19.20
C TYR A 338 4.53 3.26 17.80
N LEU A 339 5.26 4.34 17.56
CA LEU A 339 6.00 4.56 16.31
C LEU A 339 7.01 3.44 16.06
N TRP A 340 7.92 3.20 17.01
CA TRP A 340 9.00 2.24 16.82
C TRP A 340 8.53 0.80 16.88
N SER A 341 7.62 0.47 17.79
CA SER A 341 7.06 -0.89 17.89
C SER A 341 6.29 -1.27 16.64
N SER A 342 5.49 -0.36 16.06
CA SER A 342 4.79 -0.62 14.80
C SER A 342 5.75 -0.71 13.61
N THR A 343 6.82 0.11 13.58
CA THR A 343 7.89 0.03 12.58
C THR A 343 8.57 -1.35 12.60
N ILE A 344 8.92 -1.85 13.78
CA ILE A 344 9.53 -3.18 13.94
C ILE A 344 8.52 -4.29 13.62
N ALA A 345 7.32 -4.20 14.18
CA ALA A 345 6.28 -5.20 13.98
C ALA A 345 5.85 -5.34 12.51
N CYS A 346 5.88 -4.27 11.74
CA CYS A 346 5.66 -4.27 10.29
C CYS A 346 6.62 -5.23 9.57
N ASN A 347 7.87 -5.31 10.00
CA ASN A 347 8.88 -6.19 9.43
C ASN A 347 8.84 -7.63 9.96
N LEU A 348 8.13 -7.86 11.06
CA LEU A 348 7.88 -9.19 11.62
C LEU A 348 6.55 -9.80 11.18
N LEU A 349 5.57 -8.98 10.83
CA LEU A 349 4.21 -9.44 10.55
C LEU A 349 3.74 -9.12 9.13
N ASN A 350 4.41 -8.23 8.42
CA ASN A 350 3.93 -7.41 7.30
C ASN A 350 3.02 -6.26 7.78
N ASN A 351 2.95 -5.16 7.02
CA ASN A 351 2.23 -3.96 7.43
C ASN A 351 0.72 -4.17 7.63
N ILE A 352 0.06 -5.01 6.84
CA ILE A 352 -1.39 -5.22 6.96
C ILE A 352 -1.75 -6.00 8.24
N PRO A 353 -1.18 -7.20 8.52
CA PRO A 353 -1.40 -7.89 9.79
C PRO A 353 -1.04 -7.04 11.01
N MET A 354 0.09 -6.35 10.95
CA MET A 354 0.51 -5.45 12.03
C MET A 354 -0.54 -4.39 12.29
N THR A 355 -1.05 -3.74 11.25
CA THR A 355 -2.05 -2.67 11.38
C THR A 355 -3.36 -3.17 11.96
N LEU A 356 -3.82 -4.38 11.58
CA LEU A 356 -5.00 -5.02 12.17
C LEU A 356 -4.78 -5.28 13.68
N ALA A 357 -3.62 -5.80 14.07
CA ALA A 357 -3.28 -6.05 15.47
C ALA A 357 -3.24 -4.72 16.28
N TYR A 358 -2.62 -3.68 15.75
CA TYR A 358 -2.57 -2.38 16.41
C TYR A 358 -3.94 -1.68 16.46
N GLY A 359 -4.82 -1.92 15.49
CA GLY A 359 -6.22 -1.51 15.59
C GLY A 359 -6.92 -2.08 16.81
N SER A 360 -6.68 -3.36 17.13
CA SER A 360 -7.20 -3.99 18.34
C SER A 360 -6.47 -3.53 19.61
N ILE A 361 -5.12 -3.39 19.59
CA ILE A 361 -4.36 -2.85 20.73
C ILE A 361 -4.86 -1.46 21.13
N LEU A 362 -5.18 -0.62 20.16
CA LEU A 362 -5.60 0.76 20.35
C LEU A 362 -7.11 0.95 20.48
N SER A 363 -7.91 -0.14 20.47
CA SER A 363 -9.38 -0.07 20.45
C SER A 363 -9.99 0.75 21.59
N ASN A 364 -9.33 0.76 22.74
CA ASN A 364 -9.78 1.45 23.95
C ASN A 364 -9.06 2.78 24.19
N THR A 365 -8.22 3.26 23.24
CA THR A 365 -7.50 4.53 23.43
C THR A 365 -8.31 5.72 22.94
N GLU A 366 -8.28 6.79 23.71
CA GLU A 366 -8.77 8.12 23.30
C GLU A 366 -7.61 8.98 22.73
N ASN A 367 -6.36 8.50 22.82
CA ASN A 367 -5.19 9.25 22.41
C ASN A 367 -4.91 9.08 20.91
N ILE A 368 -5.46 9.97 20.11
CA ILE A 368 -5.30 9.97 18.65
C ILE A 368 -3.83 10.02 18.19
N LYS A 369 -2.90 10.53 19.04
CA LYS A 369 -1.45 10.59 18.71
C LYS A 369 -0.85 9.19 18.57
N LEU A 370 -1.36 8.20 19.32
CA LEU A 370 -0.89 6.82 19.22
C LEU A 370 -1.28 6.20 17.88
N ILE A 371 -2.46 6.55 17.39
CA ILE A 371 -2.96 6.08 16.10
C ILE A 371 -2.10 6.66 14.97
N TYR A 372 -1.84 7.97 14.99
CA TYR A 372 -0.95 8.60 13.99
C TYR A 372 0.49 8.08 14.08
N ALA A 373 1.02 7.87 15.28
CA ALA A 373 2.34 7.26 15.47
C ALA A 373 2.42 5.86 14.84
N THR A 374 1.38 5.04 15.04
CA THR A 374 1.27 3.71 14.41
C THR A 374 1.17 3.78 12.89
N ILE A 375 0.43 4.74 12.35
CA ILE A 375 0.32 4.97 10.90
C ILE A 375 1.69 5.34 10.31
N ILE A 376 2.41 6.26 10.94
CA ILE A 376 3.75 6.67 10.52
C ILE A 376 4.70 5.46 10.58
N GLY A 377 4.70 4.73 11.69
CA GLY A 377 5.53 3.54 11.86
C GLY A 377 5.24 2.45 10.83
N SER A 378 3.97 2.24 10.47
CA SER A 378 3.54 1.32 9.40
C SER A 378 4.13 1.68 8.02
N ASN A 379 4.12 2.95 7.66
CA ASN A 379 4.62 3.41 6.36
C ASN A 379 6.16 3.44 6.31
N ILE A 380 6.82 3.90 7.39
CA ILE A 380 8.28 3.89 7.50
C ILE A 380 8.81 2.45 7.59
N GLY A 381 8.18 1.61 8.41
CA GLY A 381 8.56 0.20 8.55
C GLY A 381 8.54 -0.58 7.25
N ALA A 382 7.64 -0.24 6.34
CA ALA A 382 7.56 -0.82 5.01
C ALA A 382 8.85 -0.67 4.18
N MET A 383 9.72 0.26 4.54
CA MET A 383 10.98 0.55 3.81
C MET A 383 12.20 -0.19 4.38
N LEU A 384 12.12 -0.77 5.59
CA LEU A 384 13.26 -1.40 6.23
C LEU A 384 13.58 -2.79 5.66
N THR A 385 12.57 -3.58 5.35
CA THR A 385 12.72 -4.90 4.70
C THR A 385 11.68 -5.08 3.60
N PRO A 386 11.96 -5.91 2.59
CA PRO A 386 10.98 -6.18 1.54
C PRO A 386 9.68 -6.81 2.04
N VAL A 387 9.73 -7.43 3.21
CA VAL A 387 8.58 -8.12 3.81
C VAL A 387 7.70 -7.15 4.59
N GLY A 388 8.22 -5.98 4.94
CA GLY A 388 7.51 -4.94 5.66
C GLY A 388 6.22 -4.47 4.95
N ALA A 389 6.14 -4.61 3.63
CA ALA A 389 4.93 -4.37 2.85
C ALA A 389 4.80 -5.34 1.67
N LEU A 390 3.57 -5.62 1.23
CA LEU A 390 3.34 -6.41 0.01
C LEU A 390 3.95 -5.75 -1.22
N ALA A 391 3.95 -4.43 -1.28
CA ALA A 391 4.64 -3.66 -2.32
C ALA A 391 6.12 -4.03 -2.45
N GLY A 392 6.83 -4.23 -1.34
CA GLY A 392 8.25 -4.64 -1.34
C GLY A 392 8.48 -6.01 -1.98
N ILE A 393 7.59 -6.95 -1.69
CA ILE A 393 7.63 -8.30 -2.24
C ILE A 393 7.39 -8.26 -3.76
N MET A 394 6.39 -7.51 -4.19
CA MET A 394 6.06 -7.34 -5.61
C MET A 394 7.18 -6.63 -6.36
N TRP A 395 7.76 -5.62 -5.76
CA TRP A 395 8.90 -4.87 -6.28
C TRP A 395 10.13 -5.78 -6.52
N LEU A 396 10.56 -6.55 -5.50
CA LEU A 396 11.65 -7.52 -5.66
C LEU A 396 11.37 -8.54 -6.76
N ARG A 397 10.13 -8.98 -6.90
CA ARG A 397 9.72 -9.89 -7.98
C ARG A 397 9.91 -9.25 -9.36
N ILE A 398 9.53 -7.98 -9.54
CA ILE A 398 9.73 -7.26 -10.80
C ILE A 398 11.23 -7.15 -11.10
N LEU A 399 12.06 -6.82 -10.11
CA LEU A 399 13.51 -6.75 -10.26
C LEU A 399 14.09 -8.10 -10.71
N LYS A 400 13.67 -9.19 -10.05
CA LYS A 400 14.12 -10.55 -10.40
C LYS A 400 13.72 -10.95 -11.83
N ILE A 401 12.49 -10.64 -12.26
CA ILE A 401 12.02 -10.92 -13.63
C ILE A 401 12.85 -10.15 -14.68
N ASN A 402 13.29 -8.95 -14.34
CA ASN A 402 14.11 -8.10 -15.20
C ASN A 402 15.63 -8.29 -15.00
N GLU A 403 16.03 -9.37 -14.33
CA GLU A 403 17.44 -9.77 -14.12
C GLU A 403 18.28 -8.73 -13.36
N VAL A 404 17.65 -7.86 -12.58
CA VAL A 404 18.35 -6.91 -11.71
C VAL A 404 18.83 -7.64 -10.47
N LYS A 405 20.16 -7.66 -10.28
CA LYS A 405 20.79 -8.24 -9.10
C LYS A 405 20.58 -7.33 -7.89
N TYR A 406 19.53 -7.57 -7.14
CA TYR A 406 19.19 -6.85 -5.92
C TYR A 406 18.53 -7.83 -4.96
N ASN A 407 19.16 -8.07 -3.83
CA ASN A 407 18.73 -9.08 -2.88
C ASN A 407 18.17 -8.45 -1.60
N PHE A 408 17.73 -9.30 -0.67
CA PHE A 408 17.18 -8.88 0.62
C PHE A 408 18.17 -8.02 1.44
N ILE A 409 19.45 -8.37 1.43
CA ILE A 409 20.49 -7.64 2.16
C ILE A 409 20.74 -6.26 1.52
N ASP A 410 20.73 -6.19 0.19
CA ASP A 410 20.87 -4.92 -0.53
C ASP A 410 19.70 -3.99 -0.22
N PHE A 411 18.47 -4.53 -0.10
CA PHE A 411 17.31 -3.78 0.32
C PHE A 411 17.49 -3.20 1.72
N MET A 412 17.91 -4.01 2.69
CA MET A 412 18.15 -3.56 4.06
C MET A 412 19.26 -2.51 4.17
N LYS A 413 20.32 -2.61 3.34
CA LYS A 413 21.41 -1.62 3.31
C LYS A 413 20.99 -0.28 2.73
N ASN A 414 20.03 -0.28 1.81
CA ASN A 414 19.53 0.89 1.11
C ASN A 414 18.16 1.35 1.65
N GLY A 415 17.52 0.55 2.49
CA GLY A 415 16.34 0.91 3.25
C GLY A 415 16.70 2.02 4.24
N VAL A 416 16.11 3.14 4.08
CA VAL A 416 16.48 4.42 4.73
C VAL A 416 15.85 4.54 6.11
#